data_405d73521ad2f26658e95767a275a5af
#
_entry.id   405d73521ad2f26658e95767a275a5af
#
_cell.length_a   1.000
_cell.length_b   1.000
_cell.length_c   1.000
_cell.angle_alpha   90.00
_cell.angle_beta   90.00
_cell.angle_gamma   90.00
#
_symmetry.space_group_name_H-M   'P 1'
#
loop_
_entity.id
_entity.type
_entity.pdbx_description
1 polymer ?
#
loop_
_entity_poly.entity_id
_entity_poly.type
_entity_poly.pdbx_seq_one_letter_code
_entity_poly.pdbx_strand_id
1 'polypeptide(L)'
;MGYQSLAACVADLEKHGHLIRIKEEVDPYLEMAAIHLRVYEKQGPALLFENVKGSKFPAVSNLFGTLERSKFIFRDSLAKVEQLVELRSDPMKAMKNPFKYAGSALTALSALPIKQFLFKNTFQKTTVGSIPQIVNWPMDGGPFVTMPQVFTEDIDKPGVMNGNLGMYRIQLGGNDYIQDKEIGLHYQIHRGIGVHQTKANAKGQPLKVS
;
A
#
# COMPACT_ATOMS: atom_id res chain seq x y z
N MET A 1 4.15 17.27 -3.68
CA MET A 1 4.40 16.22 -2.67
C MET A 1 3.24 15.23 -2.73
N GLY A 2 3.49 13.92 -2.48
CA GLY A 2 2.41 12.96 -2.41
C GLY A 2 1.44 13.24 -1.24
N TYR A 3 0.34 12.50 -1.20
CA TYR A 3 -0.65 12.62 -0.13
C TYR A 3 -0.07 12.21 1.23
N GLN A 4 -0.48 12.92 2.28
CA GLN A 4 -0.06 12.61 3.65
C GLN A 4 -0.82 11.42 4.26
N SER A 5 -1.96 11.06 3.66
CA SER A 5 -2.79 9.93 4.10
C SER A 5 -3.68 9.42 2.98
N LEU A 6 -4.21 8.20 3.11
CA LEU A 6 -5.22 7.67 2.22
C LEU A 6 -6.49 8.54 2.20
N ALA A 7 -6.89 9.07 3.35
CA ALA A 7 -8.04 9.97 3.45
C ALA A 7 -7.86 11.25 2.61
N ALA A 8 -6.66 11.82 2.61
CA ALA A 8 -6.35 12.99 1.77
C ALA A 8 -6.42 12.65 0.27
N CYS A 9 -5.94 11.47 -0.11
CA CYS A 9 -6.06 10.99 -1.49
C CYS A 9 -7.52 10.80 -1.90
N VAL A 10 -8.32 10.15 -1.06
CA VAL A 10 -9.75 9.93 -1.28
C VAL A 10 -10.50 11.25 -1.47
N ALA A 11 -10.26 12.23 -0.58
CA ALA A 11 -10.89 13.54 -0.67
C ALA A 11 -10.51 14.30 -1.95
N ASP A 12 -9.26 14.20 -2.37
CA ASP A 12 -8.80 14.84 -3.60
C ASP A 12 -9.37 14.17 -4.86
N LEU A 13 -9.45 12.84 -4.89
CA LEU A 13 -10.09 12.09 -5.96
C LEU A 13 -11.58 12.43 -6.09
N GLU A 14 -12.28 12.54 -4.96
CA GLU A 14 -13.69 12.93 -4.94
C GLU A 14 -13.88 14.35 -5.47
N LYS A 15 -13.09 15.31 -4.99
CA LYS A 15 -13.11 16.70 -5.43
C LYS A 15 -12.97 16.85 -6.95
N HIS A 16 -12.19 15.97 -7.57
CA HIS A 16 -11.91 16.03 -9.02
C HIS A 16 -12.74 15.02 -9.85
N GLY A 17 -13.76 14.40 -9.25
CA GLY A 17 -14.67 13.51 -9.97
C GLY A 17 -14.09 12.13 -10.32
N HIS A 18 -12.99 11.75 -9.68
CA HIS A 18 -12.34 10.44 -9.86
C HIS A 18 -12.83 9.37 -8.87
N LEU A 19 -13.74 9.72 -7.95
CA LEU A 19 -14.26 8.82 -6.90
C LEU A 19 -15.76 9.05 -6.70
N ILE A 20 -16.47 7.97 -6.42
CA ILE A 20 -17.87 7.99 -5.95
C ILE A 20 -17.98 7.32 -4.59
N ARG A 21 -18.98 7.74 -3.80
CA ARG A 21 -19.33 7.15 -2.51
C ARG A 21 -20.52 6.22 -2.65
N ILE A 22 -20.42 5.08 -2.02
CA ILE A 22 -21.51 4.13 -1.84
C ILE A 22 -21.90 4.17 -0.38
N LYS A 23 -23.11 4.68 -0.10
CA LYS A 23 -23.62 4.90 1.26
C LYS A 23 -24.42 3.71 1.78
N GLU A 24 -24.97 2.93 0.86
CA GLU A 24 -25.69 1.71 1.15
C GLU A 24 -24.77 0.72 1.86
N GLU A 25 -25.34 -0.11 2.74
CA GLU A 25 -24.59 -1.20 3.34
C GLU A 25 -24.21 -2.22 2.26
N VAL A 26 -22.92 -2.57 2.22
CA VAL A 26 -22.37 -3.53 1.27
C VAL A 26 -21.71 -4.68 2.01
N ASP A 27 -21.99 -5.91 1.60
CA ASP A 27 -21.37 -7.09 2.16
C ASP A 27 -19.90 -7.22 1.68
N PRO A 28 -18.92 -7.29 2.58
CA PRO A 28 -17.53 -7.50 2.19
C PRO A 28 -17.28 -8.90 1.59
N TYR A 29 -18.19 -9.86 1.78
CA TYR A 29 -18.10 -11.18 1.18
C TYR A 29 -18.65 -11.14 -0.25
N LEU A 30 -17.77 -11.11 -1.24
CA LEU A 30 -18.02 -11.16 -2.69
C LEU A 30 -18.78 -9.96 -3.28
N GLU A 31 -19.69 -9.29 -2.57
CA GLU A 31 -20.49 -8.19 -3.14
C GLU A 31 -19.62 -6.98 -3.45
N MET A 32 -18.74 -6.57 -2.52
CA MET A 32 -17.78 -5.49 -2.79
C MET A 32 -16.88 -5.80 -3.99
N ALA A 33 -16.46 -7.06 -4.14
CA ALA A 33 -15.65 -7.49 -5.27
C ALA A 33 -16.43 -7.46 -6.58
N ALA A 34 -17.71 -7.88 -6.56
CA ALA A 34 -18.57 -7.83 -7.74
C ALA A 34 -18.84 -6.39 -8.21
N ILE A 35 -19.08 -5.47 -7.28
CA ILE A 35 -19.21 -4.04 -7.58
C ILE A 35 -17.92 -3.50 -8.18
N HIS A 36 -16.77 -3.78 -7.53
CA HIS A 36 -15.45 -3.38 -8.00
C HIS A 36 -15.21 -3.85 -9.44
N LEU A 37 -15.43 -5.13 -9.73
CA LEU A 37 -15.18 -5.72 -11.04
C LEU A 37 -15.99 -5.04 -12.14
N ARG A 38 -17.29 -4.82 -11.91
CA ARG A 38 -18.19 -4.14 -12.87
C ARG A 38 -17.73 -2.70 -13.16
N VAL A 39 -17.28 -1.99 -12.13
CA VAL A 39 -16.80 -0.61 -12.30
C VAL A 39 -15.44 -0.59 -13.00
N TYR A 40 -14.55 -1.51 -12.64
CA TYR A 40 -13.25 -1.67 -13.27
C TYR A 40 -13.35 -1.98 -14.76
N GLU A 41 -14.19 -2.93 -15.16
CA GLU A 41 -14.43 -3.30 -16.56
C GLU A 41 -14.90 -2.11 -17.41
N LYS A 42 -15.67 -1.20 -16.82
CA LYS A 42 -16.13 0.03 -17.46
C LYS A 42 -15.15 1.20 -17.36
N GLN A 43 -13.93 0.96 -16.86
CA GLN A 43 -12.93 2.03 -16.59
C GLN A 43 -13.52 3.14 -15.71
N GLY A 44 -14.38 2.78 -14.78
CA GLY A 44 -15.11 3.69 -13.92
C GLY A 44 -14.27 4.28 -12.78
N PRO A 45 -14.88 5.12 -11.91
CA PRO A 45 -14.20 5.84 -10.83
C PRO A 45 -13.68 4.91 -9.73
N ALA A 46 -12.88 5.46 -8.81
CA ALA A 46 -12.62 4.84 -7.53
C ALA A 46 -13.90 4.77 -6.69
N LEU A 47 -13.98 3.81 -5.78
CA LEU A 47 -15.14 3.54 -4.96
C LEU A 47 -14.79 3.73 -3.49
N LEU A 48 -15.58 4.51 -2.75
CA LEU A 48 -15.54 4.55 -1.29
C LEU A 48 -16.82 3.93 -0.74
N PHE A 49 -16.70 2.77 -0.13
CA PHE A 49 -17.78 2.12 0.62
C PHE A 49 -17.81 2.69 2.03
N GLU A 50 -18.82 3.50 2.34
CA GLU A 50 -18.94 4.16 3.65
C GLU A 50 -19.48 3.20 4.71
N ASN A 51 -20.34 2.28 4.31
CA ASN A 51 -21.01 1.33 5.20
C ASN A 51 -20.68 -0.10 4.78
N VAL A 52 -19.67 -0.67 5.41
CA VAL A 52 -19.25 -2.06 5.18
C VAL A 52 -19.85 -2.92 6.29
N LYS A 53 -20.69 -3.89 5.92
CA LYS A 53 -21.35 -4.80 6.85
C LYS A 53 -20.35 -5.46 7.80
N GLY A 54 -20.61 -5.34 9.09
CA GLY A 54 -19.78 -5.92 10.14
C GLY A 54 -18.51 -5.13 10.47
N SER A 55 -18.27 -3.95 9.86
CA SER A 55 -17.11 -3.12 10.15
C SER A 55 -17.50 -1.69 10.50
N LYS A 56 -16.71 -1.06 11.37
CA LYS A 56 -16.80 0.38 11.68
C LYS A 56 -15.96 1.24 10.74
N PHE A 57 -15.16 0.61 9.90
CA PHE A 57 -14.25 1.30 8.99
C PHE A 57 -14.78 1.25 7.58
N PRO A 58 -14.69 2.37 6.83
CA PRO A 58 -14.97 2.38 5.41
C PRO A 58 -13.88 1.61 4.65
N ALA A 59 -14.18 1.27 3.40
CA ALA A 59 -13.21 0.67 2.51
C ALA A 59 -13.15 1.43 1.19
N VAL A 60 -11.96 1.51 0.61
CA VAL A 60 -11.75 2.12 -0.70
C VAL A 60 -11.26 1.08 -1.71
N SER A 61 -11.75 1.18 -2.92
CA SER A 61 -11.44 0.24 -4.00
C SER A 61 -11.21 0.97 -5.32
N ASN A 62 -10.62 0.29 -6.29
CA ASN A 62 -10.41 0.78 -7.66
C ASN A 62 -9.56 2.06 -7.75
N LEU A 63 -8.67 2.34 -6.79
CA LEU A 63 -7.82 3.53 -6.79
C LEU A 63 -6.95 3.63 -8.06
N PHE A 64 -6.37 2.52 -8.48
CA PHE A 64 -5.45 2.43 -9.61
C PHE A 64 -6.08 1.76 -10.85
N GLY A 65 -7.41 1.73 -10.93
CA GLY A 65 -8.13 1.03 -11.99
C GLY A 65 -8.02 1.65 -13.39
N THR A 66 -7.58 2.91 -13.49
CA THR A 66 -7.30 3.55 -14.78
C THR A 66 -5.93 4.22 -14.78
N LEU A 67 -5.27 4.24 -15.95
CA LEU A 67 -3.98 4.91 -16.11
C LEU A 67 -4.08 6.41 -15.84
N GLU A 68 -5.17 7.04 -16.27
CA GLU A 68 -5.44 8.46 -16.06
C GLU A 68 -5.49 8.78 -14.56
N ARG A 69 -6.28 8.04 -13.78
CA ARG A 69 -6.39 8.22 -12.33
C ARG A 69 -5.07 7.93 -11.62
N SER A 70 -4.33 6.92 -12.06
CA SER A 70 -2.99 6.63 -11.52
C SER A 70 -2.03 7.79 -11.75
N LYS A 71 -2.00 8.37 -12.96
CA LYS A 71 -1.22 9.59 -13.26
C LYS A 71 -1.68 10.78 -12.43
N PHE A 72 -2.99 10.94 -12.23
CA PHE A 72 -3.55 11.99 -11.38
C PHE A 72 -3.09 11.85 -9.92
N ILE A 73 -3.15 10.65 -9.34
CA ILE A 73 -2.69 10.36 -7.97
C ILE A 73 -1.21 10.72 -7.80
N PHE A 74 -0.38 10.42 -8.77
CA PHE A 74 1.07 10.64 -8.71
C PHE A 74 1.55 11.91 -9.42
N ARG A 75 0.64 12.83 -9.82
CA ARG A 75 0.96 14.01 -10.63
C ARG A 75 2.09 14.89 -10.08
N ASP A 76 2.21 14.97 -8.75
CA ASP A 76 3.25 15.79 -8.10
C ASP A 76 4.65 15.14 -8.12
N SER A 77 4.71 13.83 -8.30
CA SER A 77 5.96 13.06 -8.21
C SER A 77 6.36 12.38 -9.52
N LEU A 78 5.43 12.18 -10.45
CA LEU A 78 5.64 11.39 -11.65
C LEU A 78 6.84 11.89 -12.47
N ALA A 79 6.87 13.18 -12.81
CA ALA A 79 7.96 13.77 -13.60
C ALA A 79 9.34 13.61 -12.92
N LYS A 80 9.38 13.70 -11.58
CA LYS A 80 10.61 13.52 -10.81
C LYS A 80 11.08 12.07 -10.84
N VAL A 81 10.14 11.13 -10.74
CA VAL A 81 10.44 9.69 -10.82
C VAL A 81 10.91 9.34 -12.23
N GLU A 82 10.27 9.85 -13.27
CA GLU A 82 10.71 9.67 -14.67
C GLU A 82 12.14 10.15 -14.89
N GLN A 83 12.51 11.31 -14.35
CA GLN A 83 13.89 11.82 -14.42
C GLN A 83 14.89 10.89 -13.73
N LEU A 84 14.55 10.33 -12.55
CA LEU A 84 15.41 9.38 -11.84
C LEU A 84 15.56 8.06 -12.62
N VAL A 85 14.48 7.57 -13.24
CA VAL A 85 14.50 6.38 -14.10
C VAL A 85 15.37 6.62 -15.34
N GLU A 86 15.25 7.79 -15.99
CA GLU A 86 16.12 8.17 -17.11
C GLU A 86 17.60 8.17 -16.71
N LEU A 87 17.93 8.77 -15.55
CA LEU A 87 19.32 8.81 -15.05
C LEU A 87 19.86 7.43 -14.67
N ARG A 88 19.02 6.55 -14.15
CA ARG A 88 19.42 5.16 -13.86
C ARG A 88 19.74 4.39 -15.14
N SER A 89 18.99 4.64 -16.21
CA SER A 89 19.17 3.97 -17.51
C SER A 89 20.36 4.53 -18.28
N ASP A 90 20.60 5.83 -18.19
CA ASP A 90 21.71 6.53 -18.87
C ASP A 90 22.21 7.72 -18.02
N PRO A 91 23.21 7.48 -17.15
CA PRO A 91 23.79 8.53 -16.31
C PRO A 91 24.42 9.69 -17.10
N MET A 92 24.85 9.45 -18.36
CA MET A 92 25.46 10.48 -19.20
C MET A 92 24.49 11.59 -19.60
N LYS A 93 23.17 11.35 -19.49
CA LYS A 93 22.16 12.38 -19.73
C LYS A 93 22.29 13.57 -18.80
N ALA A 94 22.71 13.34 -17.54
CA ALA A 94 22.96 14.41 -16.59
C ALA A 94 24.10 15.35 -17.05
N MET A 95 25.14 14.80 -17.65
CA MET A 95 26.26 15.59 -18.18
C MET A 95 25.85 16.38 -19.43
N LYS A 96 25.01 15.81 -20.29
CA LYS A 96 24.52 16.48 -21.51
C LYS A 96 23.52 17.60 -21.21
N ASN A 97 22.71 17.47 -20.15
CA ASN A 97 21.67 18.42 -19.79
C ASN A 97 21.64 18.68 -18.27
N PRO A 98 22.68 19.31 -17.69
CA PRO A 98 22.81 19.46 -16.23
C PRO A 98 21.64 20.23 -15.59
N PHE A 99 21.10 21.22 -16.26
CA PHE A 99 19.98 22.03 -15.75
C PHE A 99 18.67 21.20 -15.62
N LYS A 100 18.41 20.29 -16.56
CA LYS A 100 17.23 19.40 -16.49
C LYS A 100 17.27 18.51 -15.24
N TYR A 101 18.46 18.07 -14.84
CA TYR A 101 18.63 17.09 -13.75
C TYR A 101 19.14 17.71 -12.43
N ALA A 102 19.30 19.02 -12.36
CA ALA A 102 19.80 19.69 -11.15
C ALA A 102 18.97 19.36 -9.88
N GLY A 103 17.65 19.19 -10.03
CA GLY A 103 16.76 18.83 -8.93
C GLY A 103 16.74 17.33 -8.55
N SER A 104 17.34 16.45 -9.38
CA SER A 104 17.25 15.00 -9.19
C SER A 104 17.98 14.52 -7.92
N ALA A 105 19.08 15.18 -7.54
CA ALA A 105 19.77 14.89 -6.28
C ALA A 105 18.90 15.18 -5.06
N LEU A 106 18.17 16.32 -5.03
CA LEU A 106 17.22 16.65 -3.97
C LEU A 106 16.04 15.68 -3.94
N THR A 107 15.57 15.25 -5.12
CA THR A 107 14.52 14.24 -5.22
C THR A 107 14.99 12.90 -4.66
N ALA A 108 16.21 12.46 -4.97
CA ALA A 108 16.81 11.25 -4.41
C ALA A 108 16.96 11.33 -2.89
N LEU A 109 17.41 12.46 -2.37
CA LEU A 109 17.50 12.70 -0.92
C LEU A 109 16.12 12.67 -0.25
N SER A 110 15.08 13.21 -0.90
CA SER A 110 13.71 13.18 -0.36
C SER A 110 13.09 11.78 -0.33
N ALA A 111 13.66 10.81 -1.05
CA ALA A 111 13.24 9.42 -1.04
C ALA A 111 13.89 8.59 0.08
N LEU A 112 14.86 9.17 0.82
CA LEU A 112 15.47 8.49 1.95
C LEU A 112 14.45 8.29 3.08
N PRO A 113 14.42 7.11 3.70
CA PRO A 113 13.50 6.84 4.80
C PRO A 113 13.88 7.64 6.05
N ILE A 114 12.89 8.22 6.69
CA ILE A 114 13.06 9.04 7.91
C ILE A 114 12.23 8.40 9.02
N LYS A 115 12.88 8.07 10.16
CA LYS A 115 12.14 7.68 11.38
C LYS A 115 11.60 8.94 12.06
N GLN A 116 10.28 8.98 12.25
CA GLN A 116 9.63 10.06 13.00
C GLN A 116 9.48 9.64 14.47
N PHE A 117 10.10 10.39 15.39
CA PHE A 117 10.07 10.10 16.82
C PHE A 117 9.12 11.01 17.61
N LEU A 118 8.72 12.16 17.05
CA LEU A 118 8.13 13.26 17.83
C LEU A 118 6.69 13.62 17.42
N PHE A 119 6.02 12.84 16.57
CA PHE A 119 4.71 13.24 16.08
C PHE A 119 3.58 12.39 16.60
N LYS A 120 2.42 13.08 16.80
CA LYS A 120 1.16 12.54 17.28
C LYS A 120 0.87 11.14 16.72
N ASN A 121 0.43 10.26 17.62
CA ASN A 121 -0.13 8.98 17.25
C ASN A 121 -1.18 9.15 16.15
N THR A 122 -0.81 8.83 14.92
CA THR A 122 -1.69 8.85 13.75
C THR A 122 -2.34 7.49 13.51
N PHE A 123 -2.24 6.58 14.46
CA PHE A 123 -2.79 5.24 14.41
C PHE A 123 -3.80 5.01 15.54
N GLN A 124 -4.77 4.17 15.26
CA GLN A 124 -5.72 3.65 16.25
C GLN A 124 -5.46 2.17 16.45
N LYS A 125 -5.52 1.72 17.71
CA LYS A 125 -5.52 0.29 18.01
C LYS A 125 -6.91 -0.26 17.77
N THR A 126 -6.99 -1.37 17.06
CA THR A 126 -8.21 -2.07 16.76
C THR A 126 -7.94 -3.58 16.71
N THR A 127 -8.98 -4.39 16.61
CA THR A 127 -8.85 -5.84 16.39
C THR A 127 -8.90 -6.14 14.89
N VAL A 128 -8.31 -7.26 14.48
CA VAL A 128 -8.35 -7.70 13.08
C VAL A 128 -9.79 -7.92 12.61
N GLY A 129 -10.64 -8.49 13.47
CA GLY A 129 -12.04 -8.74 13.15
C GLY A 129 -12.90 -7.50 12.98
N SER A 130 -12.46 -6.32 13.45
CA SER A 130 -13.24 -5.07 13.34
C SER A 130 -13.00 -4.29 12.04
N ILE A 131 -11.94 -4.61 11.30
CA ILE A 131 -11.71 -4.02 9.98
C ILE A 131 -12.49 -4.77 8.89
N PRO A 132 -12.74 -4.17 7.70
CA PRO A 132 -13.47 -4.82 6.63
C PRO A 132 -12.89 -6.18 6.26
N GLN A 133 -13.69 -7.24 6.38
CA GLN A 133 -13.30 -8.63 6.09
C GLN A 133 -13.57 -8.95 4.62
N ILE A 134 -12.78 -8.36 3.71
CA ILE A 134 -13.05 -8.41 2.27
C ILE A 134 -12.59 -9.74 1.67
N VAL A 135 -13.54 -10.52 1.15
CA VAL A 135 -13.32 -11.73 0.37
C VAL A 135 -13.62 -11.44 -1.10
N ASN A 136 -12.61 -11.57 -1.97
CA ASN A 136 -12.76 -11.21 -3.38
C ASN A 136 -13.21 -12.37 -4.26
N TRP A 137 -12.88 -13.60 -3.92
CA TRP A 137 -13.20 -14.80 -4.69
C TRP A 137 -13.75 -15.91 -3.80
N PRO A 138 -14.69 -16.73 -4.31
CA PRO A 138 -15.28 -17.80 -3.51
C PRO A 138 -14.28 -18.82 -2.97
N MET A 139 -13.15 -18.99 -3.65
CA MET A 139 -12.07 -19.93 -3.29
C MET A 139 -10.93 -19.25 -2.55
N ASP A 140 -11.02 -17.97 -2.18
CA ASP A 140 -10.07 -17.34 -1.30
C ASP A 140 -10.11 -18.04 0.07
N GLY A 141 -8.94 -18.28 0.67
CA GLY A 141 -8.83 -18.93 1.98
C GLY A 141 -9.31 -18.07 3.16
N GLY A 142 -9.85 -16.88 2.90
CA GLY A 142 -10.36 -15.94 3.89
C GLY A 142 -10.30 -14.50 3.39
N PRO A 143 -10.54 -13.52 4.26
CA PRO A 143 -10.48 -12.10 3.90
C PRO A 143 -9.04 -11.60 3.80
N PHE A 144 -8.82 -10.63 2.90
CA PHE A 144 -7.50 -10.07 2.62
C PHE A 144 -7.47 -8.54 2.63
N VAL A 145 -6.33 -8.00 3.09
CA VAL A 145 -5.87 -6.65 2.72
C VAL A 145 -4.89 -6.79 1.55
N THR A 146 -5.23 -6.22 0.40
CA THR A 146 -4.52 -6.50 -0.86
C THR A 146 -3.34 -5.58 -1.12
N MET A 147 -3.30 -4.38 -0.53
CA MET A 147 -2.28 -3.37 -0.79
C MET A 147 -1.67 -2.76 0.49
N PRO A 148 -1.41 -3.53 1.55
CA PRO A 148 -0.76 -2.98 2.74
C PRO A 148 0.73 -2.78 2.47
N GLN A 149 1.27 -1.70 3.04
CA GLN A 149 2.72 -1.51 3.10
C GLN A 149 3.26 -2.15 4.37
N VAL A 150 4.29 -2.95 4.22
CA VAL A 150 4.90 -3.73 5.30
C VAL A 150 6.38 -3.39 5.40
N PHE A 151 6.82 -3.06 6.60
CA PHE A 151 8.20 -2.73 6.90
C PHE A 151 8.86 -3.80 7.76
N THR A 152 10.10 -4.17 7.41
CA THR A 152 10.97 -5.04 8.19
C THR A 152 12.39 -4.51 8.19
N GLU A 153 13.18 -4.81 9.24
CA GLU A 153 14.59 -4.48 9.30
C GLU A 153 15.44 -5.76 9.27
N ASP A 154 16.64 -5.65 8.71
CA ASP A 154 17.63 -6.72 8.70
C ASP A 154 18.07 -7.00 10.14
N ILE A 155 17.97 -8.26 10.59
CA ILE A 155 18.30 -8.65 11.97
C ILE A 155 19.81 -8.58 12.26
N ASP A 156 20.66 -8.69 11.22
CA ASP A 156 22.11 -8.58 11.38
C ASP A 156 22.60 -7.13 11.41
N LYS A 157 21.88 -6.27 10.67
CA LYS A 157 22.21 -4.85 10.53
C LYS A 157 20.95 -4.01 10.67
N PRO A 158 20.37 -3.92 11.89
CA PRO A 158 19.14 -3.16 12.09
C PRO A 158 19.34 -1.68 11.75
N GLY A 159 18.30 -1.07 11.28
CA GLY A 159 18.30 0.35 10.91
C GLY A 159 17.53 0.59 9.63
N VAL A 160 16.98 1.80 9.52
CA VAL A 160 16.09 2.19 8.44
C VAL A 160 16.73 2.07 7.03
N MET A 161 18.06 2.25 6.94
CA MET A 161 18.80 2.11 5.67
C MET A 161 18.97 0.66 5.22
N ASN A 162 18.79 -0.30 6.13
CA ASN A 162 18.80 -1.74 5.85
C ASN A 162 17.39 -2.32 5.99
N GLY A 163 16.39 -1.45 5.95
CA GLY A 163 14.98 -1.83 5.99
C GLY A 163 14.47 -2.27 4.63
N ASN A 164 13.43 -3.07 4.64
CA ASN A 164 12.64 -3.39 3.48
C ASN A 164 11.23 -2.82 3.68
N LEU A 165 10.77 -2.00 2.75
CA LEU A 165 9.40 -1.55 2.65
C LEU A 165 8.82 -2.11 1.36
N GLY A 166 7.76 -2.89 1.47
CA GLY A 166 7.12 -3.51 0.32
C GLY A 166 5.62 -3.69 0.50
N MET A 167 4.92 -3.93 -0.59
CA MET A 167 3.51 -4.32 -0.55
C MET A 167 3.42 -5.84 -0.51
N TYR A 168 2.82 -6.36 0.56
CA TYR A 168 2.63 -7.80 0.77
C TYR A 168 1.20 -8.05 1.21
N ARG A 169 0.49 -8.91 0.49
CA ARG A 169 -0.90 -9.26 0.81
C ARG A 169 -1.00 -9.89 2.20
N ILE A 170 -1.92 -9.38 3.02
CA ILE A 170 -2.19 -9.88 4.36
C ILE A 170 -3.53 -10.60 4.37
N GLN A 171 -3.55 -11.84 4.82
CA GLN A 171 -4.74 -12.64 5.09
C GLN A 171 -5.17 -12.39 6.54
N LEU A 172 -6.39 -11.92 6.73
CA LEU A 172 -6.90 -11.51 8.04
C LEU A 172 -7.50 -12.65 8.86
N GLY A 173 -7.82 -13.75 8.22
CA GLY A 173 -8.44 -14.93 8.86
C GLY A 173 -8.62 -16.05 7.85
N GLY A 174 -9.32 -17.11 8.26
CA GLY A 174 -9.43 -18.32 7.47
C GLY A 174 -8.24 -19.26 7.71
N ASN A 175 -8.19 -20.40 7.02
CA ASN A 175 -7.31 -21.51 7.34
C ASN A 175 -7.43 -21.84 8.85
N ASP A 176 -6.32 -22.14 9.51
CA ASP A 176 -6.28 -22.46 10.95
C ASP A 176 -5.86 -21.24 11.82
N TYR A 177 -5.94 -20.00 11.27
CA TYR A 177 -5.56 -18.80 12.02
C TYR A 177 -6.52 -18.51 13.16
N ILE A 178 -5.95 -18.25 14.34
CA ILE A 178 -6.72 -17.82 15.51
C ILE A 178 -7.14 -16.38 15.31
N GLN A 179 -8.45 -16.12 15.21
CA GLN A 179 -9.02 -14.80 15.01
C GLN A 179 -8.47 -13.78 16.04
N ASP A 180 -8.14 -12.58 15.58
CA ASP A 180 -7.57 -11.46 16.36
C ASP A 180 -6.20 -11.74 17.02
N LYS A 181 -5.59 -12.89 16.77
CA LYS A 181 -4.25 -13.24 17.26
C LYS A 181 -3.26 -13.53 16.14
N GLU A 182 -3.74 -14.10 15.06
CA GLU A 182 -2.92 -14.56 13.94
C GLU A 182 -3.42 -14.00 12.62
N ILE A 183 -2.49 -13.65 11.75
CA ILE A 183 -2.72 -13.24 10.37
C ILE A 183 -1.69 -13.89 9.46
N GLY A 184 -2.04 -14.11 8.21
CA GLY A 184 -1.12 -14.64 7.20
C GLY A 184 -0.46 -13.52 6.42
N LEU A 185 0.86 -13.46 6.42
CA LEU A 185 1.63 -12.56 5.58
C LEU A 185 2.20 -13.31 4.37
N HIS A 186 1.75 -12.96 3.17
CA HIS A 186 2.13 -13.63 1.94
C HIS A 186 3.28 -12.91 1.25
N TYR A 187 4.43 -13.56 1.12
CA TYR A 187 5.60 -13.02 0.45
C TYR A 187 6.38 -14.09 -0.32
N GLN A 188 7.22 -13.65 -1.24
CA GLN A 188 8.14 -14.52 -1.97
C GLN A 188 9.50 -14.54 -1.26
N ILE A 189 10.09 -15.73 -1.11
CA ILE A 189 11.33 -15.97 -0.34
C ILE A 189 12.50 -15.10 -0.83
N HIS A 190 12.59 -14.84 -2.12
CA HIS A 190 13.67 -14.03 -2.71
C HIS A 190 13.45 -12.50 -2.59
N ARG A 191 12.32 -12.04 -2.05
CA ARG A 191 12.08 -10.62 -1.77
C ARG A 191 12.78 -10.19 -0.48
N GLY A 192 12.95 -8.88 -0.29
CA GLY A 192 13.65 -8.33 0.88
C GLY A 192 13.16 -8.86 2.22
N ILE A 193 11.84 -8.97 2.41
CA ILE A 193 11.27 -9.57 3.62
C ILE A 193 11.66 -11.05 3.78
N GLY A 194 11.71 -11.82 2.69
CA GLY A 194 12.12 -13.23 2.72
C GLY A 194 13.58 -13.40 3.13
N VAL A 195 14.46 -12.50 2.66
CA VAL A 195 15.87 -12.45 3.08
C VAL A 195 15.97 -12.16 4.57
N HIS A 196 15.22 -11.18 5.09
CA HIS A 196 15.20 -10.85 6.52
C HIS A 196 14.66 -12.01 7.35
N GLN A 197 13.59 -12.67 6.90
CA GLN A 197 13.02 -13.84 7.57
C GLN A 197 13.99 -15.03 7.62
N THR A 198 14.70 -15.30 6.51
CA THR A 198 15.72 -16.37 6.46
C THR A 198 16.81 -16.14 7.49
N LYS A 199 17.30 -14.88 7.63
CA LYS A 199 18.30 -14.54 8.64
C LYS A 199 17.74 -14.66 10.06
N ALA A 200 16.50 -14.25 10.28
CA ALA A 200 15.84 -14.39 11.58
C ALA A 200 15.71 -15.87 11.98
N ASN A 201 15.26 -16.71 11.06
CA ASN A 201 15.17 -18.17 11.26
C ASN A 201 16.52 -18.79 11.59
N ALA A 202 17.59 -18.42 10.89
CA ALA A 202 18.94 -18.92 11.15
C ALA A 202 19.44 -18.62 12.57
N LYS A 203 18.90 -17.55 13.19
CA LYS A 203 19.19 -17.17 14.59
C LYS A 203 18.15 -17.69 15.59
N GLY A 204 17.14 -18.43 15.17
CA GLY A 204 16.05 -18.84 16.03
C GLY A 204 15.23 -17.69 16.64
N GLN A 205 15.14 -16.56 15.93
CA GLN A 205 14.47 -15.35 16.40
C GLN A 205 13.29 -14.98 15.48
N PRO A 206 12.22 -14.38 16.03
CA PRO A 206 11.13 -13.88 15.19
C PRO A 206 11.57 -12.62 14.43
N LEU A 207 11.14 -12.49 13.18
CA LEU A 207 11.28 -11.24 12.44
C LEU A 207 10.20 -10.26 12.89
N LYS A 208 10.61 -9.07 13.31
CA LYS A 208 9.67 -7.99 13.64
C LYS A 208 9.13 -7.36 12.36
N VAL A 209 7.80 -7.25 12.28
CA VAL A 209 7.06 -6.71 11.14
C VAL A 209 6.20 -5.53 11.60
N SER A 210 6.15 -4.45 10.80
CA SER A 210 5.33 -3.25 11.06
C SER A 210 4.58 -2.84 9.80
#